data_4fa98bfa2b843c0374c22c3e4de40eac
#
_entry.id   4fa98bfa2b843c0374c22c3e4de40eac
#
_cell.length_a   1.000
_cell.length_b   1.000
_cell.length_c   1.000
_cell.angle_alpha   90.00
_cell.angle_beta   90.00
_cell.angle_gamma   90.00
#
_symmetry.space_group_name_H-M   'P 1'
#
loop_
_entity.id
_entity.type
_entity.pdbx_description
1 polymer ?
#
loop_
_entity_poly.entity_id
_entity_poly.type
_entity_poly.pdbx_seq_one_letter_code
_entity_poly.pdbx_strand_id
1 'polypeptide(L)'
;MENFLDEIPDEELRGERVTLRLLHEGDAPALFSLIDGSREFLARHLPWPAECTCVEDVESRIDSWEIQAQMANGACWGIFAKGAGSLRPADGSVPASSQQHASDLQLAGVIILGWIQAAHLSASVSYWLGECFTGRGLATDALKLLSRFAFNRLGLNRLEISASVTNAKSAAVATRAGFTPEGTCREYEFINGKFVDHVRFSLLARDLK
;
A
#
# COMPACT_ATOMS: atom_id res chain seq x y z
N MET A 1 -18.03 12.66 22.59
CA MET A 1 -17.14 12.17 21.53
C MET A 1 -18.06 11.44 20.56
N GLU A 2 -18.38 12.09 19.46
CA GLU A 2 -19.15 11.48 18.38
C GLU A 2 -18.36 10.30 17.83
N ASN A 3 -19.06 9.24 17.44
CA ASN A 3 -18.50 7.96 17.05
C ASN A 3 -17.36 8.14 16.04
N PHE A 4 -16.17 7.77 16.46
CA PHE A 4 -15.09 7.49 15.55
C PHE A 4 -15.54 6.31 14.68
N LEU A 5 -15.48 6.47 13.38
CA LEU A 5 -15.97 5.59 12.33
C LEU A 5 -16.39 4.16 12.72
N ASP A 6 -17.58 3.77 12.31
CA ASP A 6 -18.04 2.38 12.46
C ASP A 6 -17.40 1.46 11.39
N GLU A 7 -17.05 2.01 10.23
CA GLU A 7 -16.39 1.30 9.11
C GLU A 7 -15.53 2.25 8.26
N ILE A 8 -14.60 1.72 7.47
CA ILE A 8 -13.87 2.49 6.47
C ILE A 8 -14.68 2.55 5.18
N PRO A 9 -15.02 3.75 4.66
CA PRO A 9 -15.83 3.87 3.46
C PRO A 9 -15.18 3.21 2.24
N ASP A 10 -15.97 2.41 1.51
CA ASP A 10 -15.56 1.85 0.22
C ASP A 10 -15.78 2.89 -0.89
N GLU A 11 -14.88 3.85 -0.96
CA GLU A 11 -14.87 4.88 -1.98
C GLU A 11 -13.55 4.89 -2.78
N GLU A 12 -13.64 5.12 -4.08
CA GLU A 12 -12.45 5.32 -4.90
C GLU A 12 -11.80 6.67 -4.62
N LEU A 13 -10.51 6.65 -4.31
CA LEU A 13 -9.71 7.86 -4.17
C LEU A 13 -8.98 8.12 -5.49
N ARG A 14 -9.36 9.19 -6.18
CA ARG A 14 -8.84 9.50 -7.52
C ARG A 14 -7.77 10.58 -7.46
N GLY A 15 -6.54 10.20 -7.79
CA GLY A 15 -5.40 11.10 -7.96
C GLY A 15 -5.09 11.37 -9.44
N GLU A 16 -4.01 12.08 -9.70
CA GLU A 16 -3.56 12.40 -11.06
C GLU A 16 -3.07 11.15 -11.80
N ARG A 17 -2.12 10.42 -11.21
CA ARG A 17 -1.45 9.24 -11.79
C ARG A 17 -1.97 7.92 -11.28
N VAL A 18 -2.67 7.92 -10.14
CA VAL A 18 -3.18 6.71 -9.51
C VAL A 18 -4.64 6.85 -9.11
N THR A 19 -5.33 5.73 -9.02
CA THR A 19 -6.60 5.57 -8.31
C THR A 19 -6.36 4.54 -7.21
N LEU A 20 -6.85 4.82 -6.00
CA LEU A 20 -6.89 3.85 -4.91
C LEU A 20 -8.32 3.33 -4.77
N ARG A 21 -8.48 2.03 -4.73
CA ARG A 21 -9.74 1.33 -4.52
C ARG A 21 -9.49 0.19 -3.55
N LEU A 22 -10.41 -0.07 -2.63
CA LEU A 22 -10.34 -1.26 -1.79
C LEU A 22 -10.20 -2.50 -2.68
N LEU A 23 -9.39 -3.44 -2.24
CA LEU A 23 -9.24 -4.72 -2.92
C LEU A 23 -10.38 -5.64 -2.50
N HIS A 24 -10.91 -6.41 -3.45
CA HIS A 24 -11.94 -7.43 -3.28
C HIS A 24 -11.43 -8.77 -3.79
N GLU A 25 -12.10 -9.85 -3.42
CA GLU A 25 -11.75 -11.23 -3.81
C GLU A 25 -11.40 -11.36 -5.30
N GLY A 26 -12.17 -10.72 -6.18
CA GLY A 26 -11.94 -10.72 -7.63
C GLY A 26 -10.60 -10.12 -8.08
N ASP A 27 -9.88 -9.39 -7.21
CA ASP A 27 -8.57 -8.82 -7.50
C ASP A 27 -7.42 -9.82 -7.22
N ALA A 28 -7.69 -10.92 -6.51
CA ALA A 28 -6.67 -11.86 -6.06
C ALA A 28 -5.81 -12.44 -7.20
N PRO A 29 -6.33 -12.83 -8.37
CA PRO A 29 -5.50 -13.32 -9.46
C PRO A 29 -4.52 -12.27 -10.00
N ALA A 30 -4.97 -11.01 -10.12
CA ALA A 30 -4.14 -9.92 -10.59
C ALA A 30 -3.07 -9.55 -9.55
N LEU A 31 -3.43 -9.54 -8.28
CA LEU A 31 -2.52 -9.26 -7.18
C LEU A 31 -1.48 -10.37 -7.03
N PHE A 32 -1.89 -11.64 -7.12
CA PHE A 32 -0.97 -12.78 -7.12
C PHE A 32 0.05 -12.70 -8.26
N SER A 33 -0.42 -12.44 -9.49
CA SER A 33 0.46 -12.28 -10.64
C SER A 33 1.49 -11.16 -10.45
N LEU A 34 1.08 -10.05 -9.85
CA LEU A 34 1.97 -8.93 -9.53
C LEU A 34 3.02 -9.30 -8.47
N ILE A 35 2.62 -10.03 -7.42
CA ILE A 35 3.51 -10.53 -6.37
C ILE A 35 4.51 -11.50 -6.97
N ASP A 36 4.04 -12.48 -7.73
CA ASP A 36 4.86 -13.53 -8.31
C ASP A 36 5.91 -12.96 -9.28
N GLY A 37 5.49 -12.06 -10.17
CA GLY A 37 6.39 -11.36 -11.10
C GLY A 37 7.37 -10.39 -10.43
N SER A 38 7.20 -10.09 -9.14
CA SER A 38 8.05 -9.17 -8.38
C SER A 38 8.66 -9.80 -7.13
N ARG A 39 8.55 -11.12 -6.96
CA ARG A 39 8.86 -11.86 -5.73
C ARG A 39 10.25 -11.59 -5.19
N GLU A 40 11.28 -11.74 -6.02
CA GLU A 40 12.67 -11.49 -5.61
C GLU A 40 12.91 -10.04 -5.21
N PHE A 41 12.30 -9.10 -5.93
CA PHE A 41 12.38 -7.68 -5.63
C PHE A 41 11.75 -7.35 -4.28
N LEU A 42 10.54 -7.85 -4.02
CA LEU A 42 9.80 -7.62 -2.79
C LEU A 42 10.47 -8.28 -1.58
N ALA A 43 10.98 -9.51 -1.74
CA ALA A 43 11.63 -10.27 -0.68
C ALA A 43 12.91 -9.60 -0.13
N ARG A 44 13.48 -8.61 -0.82
CA ARG A 44 14.62 -7.84 -0.29
C ARG A 44 14.29 -7.06 0.97
N HIS A 45 13.02 -6.66 1.12
CA HIS A 45 12.57 -5.77 2.19
C HIS A 45 11.28 -6.22 2.89
N LEU A 46 10.65 -7.29 2.41
CA LEU A 46 9.38 -7.80 2.95
C LEU A 46 9.53 -9.30 3.24
N PRO A 47 9.12 -9.78 4.43
CA PRO A 47 9.26 -11.20 4.79
C PRO A 47 8.21 -12.09 4.12
N TRP A 48 7.02 -11.59 3.84
CA TRP A 48 5.83 -12.32 3.47
C TRP A 48 5.72 -12.81 2.00
N PRO A 49 6.45 -12.29 0.98
CA PRO A 49 6.27 -12.76 -0.40
C PRO A 49 6.54 -14.25 -0.59
N ALA A 50 7.37 -14.85 0.26
CA ALA A 50 7.63 -16.29 0.24
C ALA A 50 6.42 -17.13 0.68
N GLU A 51 5.51 -16.56 1.46
CA GLU A 51 4.30 -17.21 1.98
C GLU A 51 3.12 -17.18 1.01
N CYS A 52 3.15 -16.30 0.00
CA CYS A 52 2.12 -16.21 -1.03
C CYS A 52 2.49 -17.11 -2.21
N THR A 53 2.04 -18.37 -2.19
CA THR A 53 2.42 -19.41 -3.17
C THR A 53 1.35 -19.68 -4.21
N CYS A 54 0.11 -19.31 -3.94
CA CYS A 54 -1.05 -19.49 -4.81
C CYS A 54 -2.04 -18.31 -4.70
N VAL A 55 -3.08 -18.32 -5.53
CA VAL A 55 -4.11 -17.26 -5.53
C VAL A 55 -4.89 -17.26 -4.22
N GLU A 56 -5.17 -18.44 -3.67
CA GLU A 56 -5.93 -18.64 -2.43
C GLU A 56 -5.24 -18.02 -1.21
N ASP A 57 -3.90 -17.95 -1.19
CA ASP A 57 -3.16 -17.22 -0.15
C ASP A 57 -3.44 -15.72 -0.21
N VAL A 58 -3.63 -15.19 -1.43
CA VAL A 58 -3.95 -13.77 -1.65
C VAL A 58 -5.42 -13.48 -1.33
N GLU A 59 -6.34 -14.40 -1.71
CA GLU A 59 -7.77 -14.31 -1.33
C GLU A 59 -7.92 -14.21 0.18
N SER A 60 -7.28 -15.11 0.94
CA SER A 60 -7.31 -15.08 2.41
C SER A 60 -6.77 -13.77 3.00
N ARG A 61 -5.80 -13.14 2.34
CA ARG A 61 -5.30 -11.81 2.76
C ARG A 61 -6.31 -10.71 2.47
N ILE A 62 -6.95 -10.74 1.30
CA ILE A 62 -7.98 -9.77 0.93
C ILE A 62 -9.15 -9.86 1.90
N ASP A 63 -9.65 -11.07 2.21
CA ASP A 63 -10.71 -11.30 3.19
C ASP A 63 -10.36 -10.67 4.56
N SER A 64 -9.10 -10.87 4.99
CA SER A 64 -8.63 -10.29 6.25
C SER A 64 -8.63 -8.76 6.21
N TRP A 65 -8.30 -8.14 5.09
CA TRP A 65 -8.33 -6.69 4.92
C TRP A 65 -9.76 -6.14 4.83
N GLU A 66 -10.69 -6.87 4.19
CA GLU A 66 -12.11 -6.52 4.17
C GLU A 66 -12.71 -6.52 5.58
N ILE A 67 -12.42 -7.56 6.38
CA ILE A 67 -12.84 -7.62 7.78
C ILE A 67 -12.26 -6.44 8.59
N GLN A 68 -10.99 -6.10 8.38
CA GLN A 68 -10.37 -4.95 9.06
C GLN A 68 -11.05 -3.63 8.68
N ALA A 69 -11.45 -3.46 7.41
CA ALA A 69 -12.16 -2.28 6.94
C ALA A 69 -13.54 -2.15 7.59
N GLN A 70 -14.30 -3.26 7.66
CA GLN A 70 -15.60 -3.33 8.35
C GLN A 70 -15.50 -3.02 9.85
N MET A 71 -14.38 -3.37 10.47
CA MET A 71 -14.13 -3.11 11.90
C MET A 71 -13.48 -1.73 12.15
N ALA A 72 -13.33 -0.89 11.14
CA ALA A 72 -12.59 0.38 11.18
C ALA A 72 -11.18 0.29 11.80
N ASN A 73 -10.53 -0.87 11.71
CA ASN A 73 -9.20 -1.12 12.29
C ASN A 73 -8.06 -1.00 11.27
N GLY A 74 -8.39 -0.87 10.00
CA GLY A 74 -7.45 -0.76 8.90
C GLY A 74 -8.11 -1.13 7.58
N ALA A 75 -7.45 -0.85 6.47
CA ALA A 75 -7.90 -1.28 5.13
C ALA A 75 -6.73 -1.33 4.15
N CYS A 76 -6.91 -2.10 3.07
CA CYS A 76 -5.93 -2.22 1.99
C CYS A 76 -6.53 -1.74 0.67
N TRP A 77 -5.88 -0.75 0.07
CA TRP A 77 -6.23 -0.27 -1.27
C TRP A 77 -5.25 -0.80 -2.30
N GLY A 78 -5.76 -1.27 -3.42
CA GLY A 78 -4.99 -1.42 -4.64
C GLY A 78 -4.55 -0.05 -5.16
N ILE A 79 -3.29 0.05 -5.58
CA ILE A 79 -2.76 1.21 -6.31
C ILE A 79 -2.91 0.92 -7.79
N PHE A 80 -3.88 1.56 -8.43
CA PHE A 80 -4.14 1.41 -9.86
C PHE A 80 -3.50 2.57 -10.62
N ALA A 81 -2.49 2.25 -11.46
CA ALA A 81 -1.81 3.23 -12.30
C ALA A 81 -2.66 3.61 -13.51
N LYS A 82 -2.77 4.92 -13.79
CA LYS A 82 -3.44 5.48 -14.97
C LYS A 82 -2.48 5.53 -16.17
N GLY A 83 -3.00 5.31 -17.36
CA GLY A 83 -2.22 5.44 -18.60
C GLY A 83 -1.12 4.41 -18.76
N ALA A 84 -1.19 3.28 -18.07
CA ALA A 84 -0.24 2.17 -18.21
C ALA A 84 -0.51 1.34 -19.48
N GLY A 85 -1.14 1.91 -20.49
CA GLY A 85 -1.36 1.26 -21.77
C GLY A 85 -0.07 0.63 -22.29
N SER A 86 -0.05 -0.72 -22.32
CA SER A 86 1.00 -1.54 -22.93
C SER A 86 2.36 -1.55 -22.23
N LEU A 87 2.43 -1.96 -20.98
CA LEU A 87 3.65 -2.57 -20.46
C LEU A 87 3.57 -4.07 -20.73
N ARG A 88 3.90 -4.49 -21.96
CA ARG A 88 4.13 -5.90 -22.28
C ARG A 88 5.38 -6.36 -21.53
N PRO A 89 5.34 -7.55 -20.88
CA PRO A 89 6.56 -8.23 -20.47
C PRO A 89 7.45 -8.39 -21.71
N ALA A 90 8.75 -8.29 -21.51
CA ALA A 90 9.73 -8.39 -22.62
C ALA A 90 9.73 -9.75 -23.34
N ASP A 91 8.98 -10.75 -22.82
CA ASP A 91 8.90 -12.10 -23.36
C ASP A 91 7.64 -12.42 -24.20
N GLY A 92 6.73 -11.47 -24.39
CA GLY A 92 5.61 -11.60 -25.33
C GLY A 92 4.48 -12.54 -24.92
N SER A 93 4.46 -13.10 -23.71
CA SER A 93 3.39 -14.00 -23.24
C SER A 93 2.17 -13.22 -22.76
N VAL A 94 1.05 -13.37 -23.45
CA VAL A 94 -0.27 -12.84 -23.06
C VAL A 94 -1.15 -14.01 -22.67
N PRO A 95 -1.70 -14.09 -21.43
CA PRO A 95 -2.80 -14.99 -21.15
C PRO A 95 -4.06 -14.47 -21.87
N ALA A 96 -4.61 -15.31 -22.76
CA ALA A 96 -5.80 -15.04 -23.54
C ALA A 96 -7.06 -15.23 -22.68
N SER A 97 -7.34 -14.33 -21.76
CA SER A 97 -8.70 -14.18 -21.18
C SER A 97 -8.79 -12.90 -20.36
N SER A 98 -8.85 -11.76 -21.03
CA SER A 98 -9.36 -10.55 -20.41
C SER A 98 -10.31 -9.88 -21.36
N GLN A 99 -11.60 -10.10 -21.13
CA GLN A 99 -12.65 -9.28 -21.72
C GLN A 99 -12.40 -7.83 -21.29
N GLN A 100 -12.09 -7.02 -22.30
CA GLN A 100 -11.88 -5.59 -22.21
C GLN A 100 -13.13 -4.92 -21.60
N HIS A 101 -13.02 -4.50 -20.34
CA HIS A 101 -13.76 -3.35 -19.87
C HIS A 101 -12.78 -2.18 -19.80
N ALA A 102 -13.11 -1.13 -20.51
CA ALA A 102 -12.30 0.06 -20.71
C ALA A 102 -12.07 0.83 -19.40
N SER A 103 -11.08 0.43 -18.62
CA SER A 103 -10.39 1.32 -17.71
C SER A 103 -8.89 1.15 -17.95
N ASP A 104 -8.22 2.22 -18.39
CA ASP A 104 -6.76 2.30 -18.54
C ASP A 104 -6.00 2.15 -17.21
N LEU A 105 -6.58 1.40 -16.25
CA LEU A 105 -6.09 1.23 -14.89
C LEU A 105 -5.45 -0.14 -14.75
N GLN A 106 -4.17 -0.16 -14.37
CA GLN A 106 -3.41 -1.38 -14.09
C GLN A 106 -3.03 -1.43 -12.63
N LEU A 107 -3.29 -2.57 -11.95
CA LEU A 107 -2.86 -2.78 -10.57
C LEU A 107 -1.33 -2.78 -10.50
N ALA A 108 -0.79 -1.81 -9.78
CA ALA A 108 0.65 -1.55 -9.66
C ALA A 108 1.24 -1.94 -8.30
N GLY A 109 0.40 -2.14 -7.29
CA GLY A 109 0.79 -2.47 -5.93
C GLY A 109 -0.33 -2.23 -4.96
N VAL A 110 0.00 -2.16 -3.68
CA VAL A 110 -0.98 -1.87 -2.62
C VAL A 110 -0.47 -0.80 -1.66
N ILE A 111 -1.43 -0.13 -0.99
CA ILE A 111 -1.19 0.73 0.15
C ILE A 111 -2.17 0.36 1.26
N ILE A 112 -1.65 0.23 2.47
CA ILE A 112 -2.40 -0.25 3.63
C ILE A 112 -2.40 0.83 4.70
N LEU A 113 -3.58 1.15 5.21
CA LEU A 113 -3.77 1.86 6.46
C LEU A 113 -4.04 0.81 7.53
N GLY A 114 -3.20 0.70 8.53
CA GLY A 114 -3.30 -0.34 9.55
C GLY A 114 -3.08 0.21 10.96
N TRP A 115 -3.42 -0.62 11.94
CA TRP A 115 -3.23 -0.30 13.35
C TRP A 115 -3.86 1.05 13.72
N ILE A 116 -5.13 1.25 13.32
CA ILE A 116 -5.86 2.46 13.67
C ILE A 116 -6.09 2.47 15.19
N GLN A 117 -5.53 3.49 15.84
CA GLN A 117 -5.69 3.71 17.29
C GLN A 117 -6.66 4.87 17.48
N ALA A 118 -7.94 4.55 17.60
CA ALA A 118 -9.01 5.55 17.71
C ALA A 118 -8.81 6.51 18.90
N ALA A 119 -8.31 6.02 20.05
CA ALA A 119 -8.03 6.85 21.21
C ALA A 119 -6.94 7.90 20.98
N HIS A 120 -6.07 7.69 20.01
CA HIS A 120 -4.94 8.57 19.67
C HIS A 120 -5.09 9.23 18.30
N LEU A 121 -6.15 8.91 17.56
CA LEU A 121 -6.39 9.36 16.19
C LEU A 121 -5.15 9.14 15.30
N SER A 122 -4.54 7.96 15.42
CA SER A 122 -3.31 7.62 14.71
C SER A 122 -3.42 6.28 13.99
N ALA A 123 -2.64 6.12 12.91
CA ALA A 123 -2.55 4.88 12.16
C ALA A 123 -1.17 4.70 11.55
N SER A 124 -0.80 3.44 11.26
CA SER A 124 0.36 3.12 10.44
C SER A 124 0.00 3.08 8.96
N VAL A 125 0.97 3.39 8.11
CA VAL A 125 0.84 3.23 6.66
C VAL A 125 1.98 2.38 6.14
N SER A 126 1.65 1.38 5.34
CA SER A 126 2.62 0.58 4.60
C SER A 126 2.24 0.50 3.12
N TYR A 127 3.21 0.28 2.24
CA TYR A 127 2.97 0.20 0.80
C TYR A 127 4.08 -0.57 0.10
N TRP A 128 3.73 -1.16 -1.03
CA TRP A 128 4.69 -1.70 -1.98
C TRP A 128 4.16 -1.58 -3.41
N LEU A 129 5.07 -1.63 -4.37
CA LEU A 129 4.78 -1.66 -5.81
C LEU A 129 5.48 -2.87 -6.42
N GLY A 130 4.89 -3.42 -7.47
CA GLY A 130 5.59 -4.32 -8.37
C GLY A 130 6.83 -3.65 -8.96
N GLU A 131 7.89 -4.41 -9.22
CA GLU A 131 9.19 -3.86 -9.65
C GLU A 131 9.08 -2.95 -10.88
N CYS A 132 8.30 -3.36 -11.90
CA CYS A 132 8.11 -2.61 -13.14
C CYS A 132 7.36 -1.27 -12.97
N PHE A 133 6.71 -1.04 -11.84
CA PHE A 133 5.98 0.18 -11.52
C PHE A 133 6.79 1.17 -10.68
N THR A 134 7.99 0.78 -10.23
CA THR A 134 8.84 1.65 -9.40
C THR A 134 9.42 2.83 -10.19
N GLY A 135 9.86 3.88 -9.49
CA GLY A 135 10.52 5.05 -10.11
C GLY A 135 9.59 6.03 -10.83
N ARG A 136 8.28 5.77 -10.89
CA ARG A 136 7.28 6.60 -11.61
C ARG A 136 6.51 7.57 -10.71
N GLY A 137 6.85 7.65 -9.43
CA GLY A 137 6.16 8.50 -8.45
C GLY A 137 4.83 7.95 -7.92
N LEU A 138 4.37 6.78 -8.38
CA LEU A 138 3.06 6.21 -8.03
C LEU A 138 2.89 6.02 -6.52
N ALA A 139 3.90 5.48 -5.82
CA ALA A 139 3.84 5.30 -4.36
C ALA A 139 3.73 6.65 -3.62
N THR A 140 4.41 7.69 -4.10
CA THR A 140 4.32 9.03 -3.49
C THR A 140 2.93 9.62 -3.67
N ASP A 141 2.32 9.47 -4.86
CA ASP A 141 0.98 9.96 -5.12
C ASP A 141 -0.06 9.18 -4.33
N ALA A 142 0.07 7.85 -4.28
CA ALA A 142 -0.78 6.98 -3.47
C ALA A 142 -0.74 7.39 -1.99
N LEU A 143 0.46 7.59 -1.46
CA LEU A 143 0.65 7.97 -0.06
C LEU A 143 0.05 9.35 0.26
N LYS A 144 0.22 10.35 -0.62
CA LYS A 144 -0.42 11.66 -0.47
C LYS A 144 -1.94 11.57 -0.51
N LEU A 145 -2.47 10.75 -1.41
CA LEU A 145 -3.90 10.58 -1.59
C LEU A 145 -4.53 9.91 -0.36
N LEU A 146 -3.93 8.81 0.11
CA LEU A 146 -4.37 8.13 1.33
C LEU A 146 -4.24 9.03 2.57
N SER A 147 -3.16 9.82 2.68
CA SER A 147 -3.00 10.74 3.81
C SER A 147 -4.11 11.78 3.87
N ARG A 148 -4.49 12.36 2.73
CA ARG A 148 -5.63 13.29 2.66
C ARG A 148 -6.94 12.64 3.07
N PHE A 149 -7.20 11.44 2.61
CA PHE A 149 -8.36 10.66 3.00
C PHE A 149 -8.37 10.39 4.52
N ALA A 150 -7.26 9.89 5.06
CA ALA A 150 -7.13 9.56 6.47
C ALA A 150 -7.38 10.78 7.38
N PHE A 151 -6.88 11.96 7.02
CA PHE A 151 -7.08 13.16 7.83
C PHE A 151 -8.46 13.80 7.63
N ASN A 152 -8.93 13.91 6.39
CA ASN A 152 -10.16 14.67 6.09
C ASN A 152 -11.44 13.85 6.24
N ARG A 153 -11.39 12.54 5.99
CA ARG A 153 -12.55 11.66 6.01
C ARG A 153 -12.61 10.80 7.28
N LEU A 154 -11.45 10.27 7.70
CA LEU A 154 -11.37 9.42 8.88
C LEU A 154 -11.07 10.21 10.16
N GLY A 155 -10.77 11.50 10.08
CA GLY A 155 -10.51 12.34 11.24
C GLY A 155 -9.24 11.98 12.01
N LEU A 156 -8.31 11.25 11.40
CA LEU A 156 -7.04 10.94 12.02
C LEU A 156 -6.19 12.21 12.19
N ASN A 157 -5.31 12.20 13.17
CA ASN A 157 -4.38 13.30 13.44
C ASN A 157 -2.94 12.96 13.06
N ARG A 158 -2.59 11.66 13.04
CA ARG A 158 -1.21 11.22 12.84
C ARG A 158 -1.13 9.96 12.01
N LEU A 159 -0.27 9.98 11.00
CA LEU A 159 0.12 8.80 10.23
C LEU A 159 1.58 8.48 10.45
N GLU A 160 1.91 7.20 10.54
CA GLU A 160 3.27 6.70 10.77
C GLU A 160 3.71 5.74 9.66
N ILE A 161 4.99 5.82 9.29
CA ILE A 161 5.66 4.89 8.38
C ILE A 161 6.93 4.41 9.05
N SER A 162 7.22 3.11 8.94
CA SER A 162 8.50 2.54 9.30
C SER A 162 9.17 1.98 8.04
N ALA A 163 10.38 2.43 7.75
CA ALA A 163 11.15 1.97 6.61
C ALA A 163 12.52 1.45 7.07
N SER A 164 12.89 0.25 6.61
CA SER A 164 14.24 -0.27 6.87
C SER A 164 15.31 0.74 6.46
N VAL A 165 16.34 0.91 7.28
CA VAL A 165 17.48 1.80 6.99
C VAL A 165 18.17 1.46 5.67
N THR A 166 18.03 0.21 5.20
CA THR A 166 18.55 -0.26 3.90
C THR A 166 17.63 0.04 2.74
N ASN A 167 16.36 0.46 2.99
CA ASN A 167 15.39 0.79 1.95
C ASN A 167 15.30 2.30 1.71
N ALA A 168 16.38 2.87 1.16
CA ALA A 168 16.44 4.30 0.84
C ALA A 168 15.31 4.77 -0.11
N LYS A 169 14.78 3.87 -0.98
CA LYS A 169 13.66 4.19 -1.87
C LYS A 169 12.38 4.45 -1.08
N SER A 170 12.05 3.62 -0.09
CA SER A 170 10.88 3.82 0.76
C SER A 170 11.01 5.09 1.61
N ALA A 171 12.17 5.33 2.24
CA ALA A 171 12.45 6.56 2.97
C ALA A 171 12.26 7.83 2.10
N ALA A 172 12.74 7.78 0.85
CA ALA A 172 12.58 8.88 -0.09
C ALA A 172 11.11 9.10 -0.53
N VAL A 173 10.28 8.04 -0.59
CA VAL A 173 8.83 8.16 -0.83
C VAL A 173 8.16 8.87 0.33
N ALA A 174 8.43 8.43 1.58
CA ALA A 174 7.88 9.06 2.78
C ALA A 174 8.23 10.57 2.83
N THR A 175 9.50 10.92 2.64
CA THR A 175 9.95 12.32 2.63
C THR A 175 9.28 13.15 1.53
N ARG A 176 9.17 12.63 0.29
CA ARG A 176 8.48 13.34 -0.81
C ARG A 176 6.97 13.48 -0.59
N ALA A 177 6.38 12.60 0.21
CA ALA A 177 4.97 12.70 0.60
C ALA A 177 4.74 13.67 1.76
N GLY A 178 5.81 14.24 2.34
CA GLY A 178 5.74 15.23 3.41
C GLY A 178 5.95 14.68 4.82
N PHE A 179 6.28 13.39 4.95
CA PHE A 179 6.56 12.80 6.25
C PHE A 179 7.92 13.26 6.79
N THR A 180 7.95 13.51 8.09
CA THR A 180 9.13 13.93 8.84
C THR A 180 9.77 12.74 9.54
N PRO A 181 11.10 12.51 9.42
CA PRO A 181 11.78 11.46 10.18
C PRO A 181 11.84 11.82 11.66
N GLU A 182 11.55 10.84 12.54
CA GLU A 182 11.53 11.04 14.00
C GLU A 182 12.66 10.31 14.74
N GLY A 183 13.30 9.36 14.08
CA GLY A 183 14.39 8.60 14.68
C GLY A 183 14.52 7.18 14.12
N THR A 184 15.49 6.45 14.65
CA THR A 184 15.77 5.07 14.27
C THR A 184 15.38 4.12 15.41
N CYS A 185 14.55 3.14 15.10
CA CYS A 185 14.25 2.00 15.97
C CYS A 185 15.24 0.88 15.64
N ARG A 186 16.07 0.52 16.63
CA ARG A 186 17.06 -0.54 16.46
C ARG A 186 16.39 -1.92 16.49
N GLU A 187 16.88 -2.85 15.65
CA GLU A 187 16.43 -4.25 15.60
C GLU A 187 14.90 -4.39 15.52
N TYR A 188 14.29 -3.54 14.69
CA TYR A 188 12.83 -3.36 14.64
C TYR A 188 12.12 -4.52 13.97
N GLU A 189 12.71 -5.11 12.94
CA GLU A 189 12.10 -6.18 12.15
C GLU A 189 13.13 -7.28 11.82
N PHE A 190 12.66 -8.53 11.80
CA PHE A 190 13.47 -9.68 11.42
C PHE A 190 13.21 -10.04 9.96
N ILE A 191 14.18 -9.77 9.09
CA ILE A 191 14.07 -10.00 7.64
C ILE A 191 15.27 -10.80 7.16
N ASN A 192 15.02 -11.86 6.41
CA ASN A 192 16.08 -12.69 5.80
C ASN A 192 17.15 -13.16 6.81
N GLY A 193 16.71 -13.63 7.97
CA GLY A 193 17.59 -14.22 8.98
C GLY A 193 18.36 -13.20 9.84
N LYS A 194 18.04 -11.91 9.78
CA LYS A 194 18.69 -10.87 10.58
C LYS A 194 17.72 -9.80 11.06
N PHE A 195 18.03 -9.19 12.20
CA PHE A 195 17.35 -7.99 12.65
C PHE A 195 17.80 -6.77 11.83
N VAL A 196 16.86 -5.90 11.48
CA VAL A 196 17.12 -4.66 10.75
C VAL A 196 16.54 -3.46 11.49
N ASP A 197 17.27 -2.37 11.47
CA ASP A 197 16.83 -1.09 12.01
C ASP A 197 15.85 -0.42 11.05
N HIS A 198 14.89 0.33 11.60
CA HIS A 198 13.95 1.12 10.82
C HIS A 198 14.00 2.59 11.20
N VAL A 199 13.92 3.47 10.21
CA VAL A 199 13.62 4.88 10.41
C VAL A 199 12.11 5.03 10.55
N ARG A 200 11.68 5.71 11.61
CA ARG A 200 10.26 6.10 11.82
C ARG A 200 10.04 7.46 11.20
N PHE A 201 8.94 7.57 10.48
CA PHE A 201 8.45 8.80 9.87
C PHE A 201 7.03 9.07 10.34
N SER A 202 6.67 10.35 10.45
CA SER A 202 5.30 10.77 10.74
C SER A 202 4.84 11.91 9.84
N LEU A 203 3.52 11.96 9.64
CA LEU A 203 2.82 13.10 9.07
C LEU A 203 1.66 13.45 9.99
N LEU A 204 1.50 14.72 10.33
CA LEU A 204 0.39 15.22 11.15
C LEU A 204 -0.65 15.92 10.26
N ALA A 205 -1.91 15.90 10.69
CA ALA A 205 -2.99 16.56 9.96
C ALA A 205 -2.70 18.04 9.67
N ARG A 206 -2.05 18.74 10.61
CA ARG A 206 -1.63 20.16 10.46
C ARG A 206 -0.50 20.39 9.44
N ASP A 207 0.24 19.34 9.06
CA ASP A 207 1.33 19.41 8.09
C ASP A 207 0.82 19.26 6.64
N LEU A 208 -0.45 18.85 6.49
CA LEU A 208 -1.08 18.69 5.18
C LEU A 208 -1.32 20.06 4.55
N LYS A 209 -0.68 20.29 3.40
CA LYS A 209 -0.83 21.53 2.63
C LYS A 209 -1.81 21.37 1.49
#